data_d59358109b1edcc8f6a34b71eb4e5041
#
_entry.id   d59358109b1edcc8f6a34b71eb4e5041
#
_cell.length_a   1.000
_cell.length_b   1.000
_cell.length_c   1.000
_cell.angle_alpha   90.00
_cell.angle_beta   90.00
_cell.angle_gamma   90.00
#
_symmetry.space_group_name_H-M   'P 1'
#
loop_
_entity.id
_entity.type
_entity.pdbx_description
1 polymer ?
#
loop_
_entity_poly.entity_id
_entity_poly.type
_entity_poly.pdbx_seq_one_letter_code
_entity_poly.pdbx_strand_id
1 'polypeptide(L)'
;MVAASALMRSTGRADDPAAPHDLRLRLLLASGGDDRIWLDPATRRNRYGAPVAPAPDELWFSSSTASPPSPRGWAAAGEALQRLGEGASISDWFDSLRRRLLALYGAPGAEAVLAASGTEAELVALCLALSLARGPLVNIVVAPAETGSGVPAAASGQHFLGRASLGAAVPKGERLAGWEDASVTLETVEIRAPGGALRPQADVDLEAMQCAARAVAAGSFALLHVLDASKTGRPGVSRAAAAEVLARHRDRAMVVVDACQLRCPPDAIRRDLADGFAVMLTGSKFAGGPAFCGALLLPAALVGRIAAARPCGAPLAPYSAELDWPRRLRQALAGGLAHPANLGLGLRWTAALAEIEAFEAVPAARRAALLAGFDRAVRERIAADPGLAPIDCGAAGVAPGLIPVFHTGGHDPRRIYEALAEGQGGRRPCHLGQPVLVGRRAALRVCASMPMIADAAERGFAVVETALDEVFAAWTAVRA
;
A
#
# COMPACT_ATOMS: atom_id res chain seq x y z
N MET A 1 14.91 1.72 22.13
CA MET A 1 14.23 0.96 23.19
C MET A 1 13.66 1.83 24.32
N VAL A 2 14.27 2.94 24.71
CA VAL A 2 13.84 3.77 25.87
C VAL A 2 12.69 4.74 25.53
N ALA A 3 12.61 5.28 24.31
CA ALA A 3 11.68 6.37 23.97
C ALA A 3 10.21 5.93 23.74
N ALA A 4 9.97 4.84 23.01
CA ALA A 4 8.60 4.32 22.83
C ALA A 4 8.04 3.79 24.17
N SER A 5 8.90 3.17 24.97
CA SER A 5 8.58 2.75 26.34
C SER A 5 8.37 3.92 27.29
N ALA A 6 8.94 5.13 27.02
CA ALA A 6 8.71 6.33 27.82
C ALA A 6 7.37 6.99 27.48
N LEU A 7 6.97 7.05 26.20
CA LEU A 7 5.66 7.58 25.80
C LEU A 7 4.52 6.67 26.32
N MET A 8 4.69 5.35 26.25
CA MET A 8 3.73 4.39 26.82
C MET A 8 3.71 4.40 28.36
N ARG A 9 4.84 4.76 29.02
CA ARG A 9 4.90 4.88 30.47
C ARG A 9 4.39 6.22 31.02
N SER A 10 4.44 7.29 30.24
CA SER A 10 3.98 8.61 30.66
C SER A 10 2.53 8.94 30.27
N THR A 11 1.91 8.16 29.36
CA THR A 11 0.59 8.48 28.79
C THR A 11 -0.47 7.39 28.97
N GLY A 12 -0.19 6.33 29.72
CA GLY A 12 -1.08 5.15 29.84
C GLY A 12 -0.89 4.12 28.71
N ARG A 13 -1.34 2.89 28.93
CA ARG A 13 -1.35 1.84 27.89
C ARG A 13 -2.41 2.19 26.85
N ALA A 14 -2.18 1.87 25.59
CA ALA A 14 -3.18 1.99 24.53
C ALA A 14 -4.48 1.24 24.86
N ASP A 15 -4.41 0.23 25.72
CA ASP A 15 -5.53 -0.59 26.18
C ASP A 15 -6.19 -0.03 27.46
N ASP A 16 -5.73 1.12 28.01
CA ASP A 16 -6.35 1.71 29.19
C ASP A 16 -7.70 2.35 28.81
N PRO A 17 -8.85 1.78 29.25
CA PRO A 17 -10.16 2.30 28.94
C PRO A 17 -10.45 3.65 29.62
N ALA A 18 -9.67 4.03 30.63
CA ALA A 18 -9.79 5.32 31.33
C ALA A 18 -9.06 6.46 30.64
N ALA A 19 -8.22 6.19 29.63
CA ALA A 19 -7.54 7.24 28.88
C ALA A 19 -8.55 8.11 28.08
N PRO A 20 -8.31 9.44 27.93
CA PRO A 20 -9.14 10.29 27.10
C PRO A 20 -9.29 9.70 25.68
N HIS A 21 -10.51 9.76 25.14
CA HIS A 21 -10.86 9.14 23.85
C HIS A 21 -9.88 9.50 22.72
N ASP A 22 -9.53 10.78 22.55
CA ASP A 22 -8.59 11.24 21.54
C ASP A 22 -7.18 10.65 21.71
N LEU A 23 -6.69 10.56 22.96
CA LEU A 23 -5.40 9.94 23.26
C LEU A 23 -5.39 8.46 22.90
N ARG A 24 -6.45 7.74 23.26
CA ARG A 24 -6.61 6.31 22.94
C ARG A 24 -6.66 6.08 21.43
N LEU A 25 -7.40 6.93 20.70
CA LEU A 25 -7.45 6.89 19.23
C LEU A 25 -6.05 7.08 18.62
N ARG A 26 -5.29 8.08 19.06
CA ARG A 26 -3.91 8.33 18.60
C ARG A 26 -2.99 7.14 18.86
N LEU A 27 -3.03 6.56 20.04
CA LEU A 27 -2.21 5.42 20.42
C LEU A 27 -2.53 4.19 19.55
N LEU A 28 -3.81 3.89 19.35
CA LEU A 28 -4.25 2.76 18.54
C LEU A 28 -3.91 2.96 17.05
N LEU A 29 -4.13 4.14 16.49
CA LEU A 29 -3.76 4.44 15.10
C LEU A 29 -2.25 4.37 14.85
N ALA A 30 -1.42 4.60 15.89
CA ALA A 30 0.04 4.45 15.84
C ALA A 30 0.53 3.05 16.23
N SER A 31 -0.37 2.07 16.42
CA SER A 31 -0.03 0.70 16.82
C SER A 31 -0.40 -0.33 15.74
N GLY A 32 0.03 -1.56 15.89
CA GLY A 32 -0.34 -2.65 15.00
C GLY A 32 0.21 -2.49 13.58
N GLY A 33 1.40 -1.96 13.46
CA GLY A 33 2.23 -1.85 12.27
C GLY A 33 3.70 -1.97 12.63
N ASP A 34 4.56 -2.08 11.64
CA ASP A 34 6.01 -2.20 11.82
C ASP A 34 6.68 -0.88 12.25
N ASP A 35 8.02 -0.87 12.37
CA ASP A 35 8.80 0.30 12.83
C ASP A 35 8.49 1.61 12.09
N ARG A 36 7.96 1.54 10.87
CA ARG A 36 7.68 2.71 10.05
C ARG A 36 6.48 3.52 10.54
N ILE A 37 5.56 2.92 11.32
CA ILE A 37 4.38 3.61 11.88
C ILE A 37 4.72 4.39 13.16
N TRP A 38 5.81 4.05 13.82
CA TRP A 38 6.16 4.66 15.08
C TRP A 38 6.41 6.15 14.95
N LEU A 39 5.91 6.89 15.92
CA LEU A 39 6.08 8.32 15.95
C LEU A 39 7.40 8.69 16.63
N ASP A 40 8.17 9.54 15.97
CA ASP A 40 9.33 10.17 16.57
C ASP A 40 8.87 10.99 17.78
N PRO A 41 9.52 10.87 18.95
CA PRO A 41 9.08 11.55 20.18
C PRO A 41 9.11 13.08 20.11
N ALA A 42 10.05 13.65 19.34
CA ALA A 42 10.23 15.09 19.23
C ALA A 42 9.24 15.71 18.22
N THR A 43 9.10 15.08 17.05
CA THR A 43 8.26 15.59 15.95
C THR A 43 6.83 15.08 15.98
N ARG A 44 6.56 13.98 16.71
CA ARG A 44 5.25 13.28 16.73
C ARG A 44 4.80 12.78 15.35
N ARG A 45 5.77 12.52 14.45
CA ARG A 45 5.56 12.06 13.09
C ARG A 45 6.15 10.67 12.88
N ASN A 46 5.56 9.91 11.99
CA ASN A 46 6.09 8.62 11.60
C ASN A 46 7.28 8.76 10.63
N ARG A 47 7.88 7.65 10.23
CA ARG A 47 9.04 7.63 9.30
C ARG A 47 8.80 8.39 7.98
N TYR A 48 7.56 8.62 7.59
CA TYR A 48 7.20 9.35 6.36
C TYR A 48 6.87 10.82 6.60
N GLY A 49 7.09 11.31 7.80
CA GLY A 49 6.77 12.68 8.18
C GLY A 49 5.27 12.93 8.46
N ALA A 50 4.42 11.88 8.37
CA ALA A 50 2.99 12.03 8.60
C ALA A 50 2.66 11.93 10.11
N PRO A 51 1.87 12.89 10.67
CA PRO A 51 1.30 12.76 11.99
C PRO A 51 0.16 11.73 11.98
N VAL A 52 -0.22 11.26 13.18
CA VAL A 52 -1.31 10.28 13.33
C VAL A 52 -2.70 10.92 13.28
N ALA A 53 -2.79 12.22 13.48
CA ALA A 53 -4.03 13.00 13.43
C ALA A 53 -4.05 13.92 12.19
N PRO A 54 -5.21 14.47 11.80
CA PRO A 54 -5.31 15.43 10.70
C PRO A 54 -4.35 16.61 10.85
N ALA A 55 -3.77 17.07 9.74
CA ALA A 55 -2.86 18.20 9.68
C ALA A 55 -3.32 19.19 8.57
N PRO A 56 -4.39 19.99 8.86
CA PRO A 56 -4.99 20.89 7.88
C PRO A 56 -4.09 22.06 7.48
N ASP A 57 -3.11 22.40 8.32
CA ASP A 57 -2.19 23.51 8.08
C ASP A 57 -1.00 23.12 7.17
N GLU A 58 -0.99 21.91 6.64
CA GLU A 58 0.05 21.38 5.77
C GLU A 58 -0.53 20.94 4.42
N LEU A 59 0.29 20.95 3.38
CA LEU A 59 -0.10 20.53 2.03
C LEU A 59 0.39 19.10 1.76
N TRP A 60 -0.54 18.20 1.44
CA TRP A 60 -0.24 16.77 1.29
C TRP A 60 -0.48 16.29 -0.15
N PHE A 61 0.62 16.20 -0.92
CA PHE A 61 0.70 15.61 -2.25
C PHE A 61 1.54 14.33 -2.26
N SER A 62 1.52 13.60 -1.13
CA SER A 62 2.40 12.44 -0.84
C SER A 62 1.67 11.10 -0.90
N SER A 63 0.47 11.03 -1.45
CA SER A 63 -0.40 9.85 -1.40
C SER A 63 0.19 8.57 -2.03
N SER A 64 1.26 8.67 -2.81
CA SER A 64 2.02 7.49 -3.28
C SER A 64 2.89 6.85 -2.20
N THR A 65 3.03 7.48 -1.03
CA THR A 65 3.81 7.00 0.12
C THR A 65 2.94 6.88 1.36
N ALA A 66 2.59 8.01 1.98
CA ALA A 66 1.73 8.09 3.14
C ALA A 66 1.23 9.53 3.32
N SER A 67 0.07 9.70 3.95
CA SER A 67 -0.51 10.98 4.35
C SER A 67 -1.12 10.84 5.75
N PRO A 68 -1.39 11.94 6.49
CA PRO A 68 -2.22 11.87 7.68
C PRO A 68 -3.66 11.49 7.29
N PRO A 69 -4.47 11.03 8.26
CA PRO A 69 -5.90 10.89 8.03
C PRO A 69 -6.53 12.25 7.75
N SER A 70 -7.58 12.26 6.94
CA SER A 70 -8.45 13.42 6.79
C SER A 70 -9.32 13.61 8.03
N PRO A 71 -9.99 14.77 8.21
CA PRO A 71 -10.98 14.95 9.27
C PRO A 71 -12.11 13.92 9.21
N ARG A 72 -12.59 13.53 8.01
CA ARG A 72 -13.61 12.49 7.81
C ARG A 72 -13.12 11.12 8.29
N GLY A 73 -11.93 10.70 7.84
CA GLY A 73 -11.34 9.42 8.24
C GLY A 73 -11.07 9.37 9.75
N TRP A 74 -10.60 10.46 10.34
CA TRP A 74 -10.39 10.59 11.77
C TRP A 74 -11.70 10.42 12.56
N ALA A 75 -12.75 11.13 12.15
CA ALA A 75 -14.06 11.04 12.79
C ALA A 75 -14.62 9.61 12.72
N ALA A 76 -14.56 8.98 11.54
CA ALA A 76 -15.02 7.60 11.36
C ALA A 76 -14.29 6.59 12.26
N ALA A 77 -12.96 6.73 12.39
CA ALA A 77 -12.18 5.90 13.31
C ALA A 77 -12.54 6.16 14.78
N GLY A 78 -12.75 7.43 15.17
CA GLY A 78 -13.20 7.82 16.50
C GLY A 78 -14.56 7.22 16.87
N GLU A 79 -15.54 7.32 15.98
CA GLU A 79 -16.86 6.71 16.18
C GLU A 79 -16.80 5.17 16.31
N ALA A 80 -15.94 4.53 15.52
CA ALA A 80 -15.74 3.09 15.63
C ALA A 80 -15.15 2.72 17.00
N LEU A 81 -14.14 3.47 17.45
CA LEU A 81 -13.53 3.26 18.78
C LEU A 81 -14.55 3.48 19.91
N GLN A 82 -15.41 4.49 19.79
CA GLN A 82 -16.48 4.74 20.76
C GLN A 82 -17.43 3.55 20.82
N ARG A 83 -17.96 3.06 19.68
CA ARG A 83 -18.86 1.91 19.63
C ARG A 83 -18.23 0.65 20.25
N LEU A 84 -16.93 0.43 20.03
CA LEU A 84 -16.19 -0.67 20.65
C LEU A 84 -16.11 -0.49 22.18
N GLY A 85 -15.93 0.74 22.67
CA GLY A 85 -15.98 1.06 24.10
C GLY A 85 -17.35 0.86 24.73
N GLU A 86 -18.41 0.98 23.97
CA GLU A 86 -19.81 0.73 24.36
C GLU A 86 -20.22 -0.76 24.27
N GLY A 87 -19.28 -1.65 23.92
CA GLY A 87 -19.49 -3.10 23.92
C GLY A 87 -19.80 -3.72 22.56
N ALA A 88 -19.60 -3.00 21.44
CA ALA A 88 -19.73 -3.59 20.10
C ALA A 88 -18.74 -4.74 19.89
N SER A 89 -19.17 -5.78 19.19
CA SER A 89 -18.35 -6.95 18.90
C SER A 89 -17.19 -6.62 17.97
N ILE A 90 -15.95 -6.84 18.43
CA ILE A 90 -14.73 -6.65 17.63
C ILE A 90 -14.76 -7.59 16.41
N SER A 91 -15.20 -8.83 16.56
CA SER A 91 -15.29 -9.79 15.44
C SER A 91 -16.26 -9.31 14.35
N ASP A 92 -17.45 -8.83 14.75
CA ASP A 92 -18.45 -8.36 13.79
C ASP A 92 -18.00 -7.05 13.11
N TRP A 93 -17.25 -6.22 13.83
CA TRP A 93 -16.64 -5.02 13.25
C TRP A 93 -15.63 -5.39 12.17
N PHE A 94 -14.67 -6.32 12.42
CA PHE A 94 -13.73 -6.79 11.40
C PHE A 94 -14.44 -7.44 10.21
N ASP A 95 -15.46 -8.23 10.44
CA ASP A 95 -16.29 -8.81 9.36
C ASP A 95 -17.03 -7.72 8.57
N SER A 96 -17.45 -6.63 9.22
CA SER A 96 -18.02 -5.46 8.55
C SER A 96 -17.00 -4.73 7.67
N LEU A 97 -15.77 -4.54 8.14
CA LEU A 97 -14.70 -3.93 7.33
C LEU A 97 -14.45 -4.72 6.05
N ARG A 98 -14.34 -6.05 6.14
CA ARG A 98 -14.17 -6.92 4.97
C ARG A 98 -15.34 -6.85 4.00
N ARG A 99 -16.60 -6.89 4.53
CA ARG A 99 -17.80 -6.76 3.69
C ARG A 99 -17.84 -5.42 2.95
N ARG A 100 -17.55 -4.29 3.64
CA ARG A 100 -17.50 -2.96 3.02
C ARG A 100 -16.43 -2.90 1.94
N LEU A 101 -15.22 -3.42 2.23
CA LEU A 101 -14.13 -3.47 1.26
C LEU A 101 -14.51 -4.27 0.01
N LEU A 102 -15.06 -5.47 0.16
CA LEU A 102 -15.45 -6.32 -0.97
C LEU A 102 -16.66 -5.77 -1.74
N ALA A 103 -17.57 -5.06 -1.07
CA ALA A 103 -18.72 -4.44 -1.72
C ALA A 103 -18.31 -3.40 -2.77
N LEU A 104 -17.17 -2.71 -2.58
CA LEU A 104 -16.62 -1.76 -3.55
C LEU A 104 -16.33 -2.40 -4.92
N TYR A 105 -16.05 -3.70 -4.94
CA TYR A 105 -15.63 -4.42 -6.15
C TYR A 105 -16.69 -5.39 -6.67
N GLY A 106 -17.79 -5.61 -5.96
CA GLY A 106 -18.89 -6.49 -6.39
C GLY A 106 -18.43 -7.90 -6.76
N ALA A 107 -17.54 -8.51 -5.96
CA ALA A 107 -16.95 -9.82 -6.21
C ALA A 107 -17.59 -10.92 -5.34
N PRO A 108 -18.62 -11.64 -5.84
CA PRO A 108 -19.32 -12.67 -5.07
C PRO A 108 -18.39 -13.79 -4.63
N GLY A 109 -18.47 -14.16 -3.34
CA GLY A 109 -17.69 -15.25 -2.76
C GLY A 109 -16.19 -14.98 -2.59
N ALA A 110 -15.72 -13.78 -2.95
CA ALA A 110 -14.37 -13.34 -2.62
C ALA A 110 -14.23 -13.11 -1.10
N GLU A 111 -13.01 -13.21 -0.61
CA GLU A 111 -12.65 -12.95 0.78
C GLU A 111 -11.52 -11.93 0.85
N ALA A 112 -11.37 -11.26 1.99
CA ALA A 112 -10.30 -10.31 2.22
C ALA A 112 -9.51 -10.69 3.48
N VAL A 113 -8.19 -10.76 3.36
CA VAL A 113 -7.25 -10.83 4.49
C VAL A 113 -6.71 -9.42 4.70
N LEU A 114 -6.87 -8.87 5.91
CA LEU A 114 -6.31 -7.56 6.25
C LEU A 114 -4.84 -7.73 6.63
N ALA A 115 -4.01 -6.74 6.29
CA ALA A 115 -2.59 -6.73 6.58
C ALA A 115 -2.15 -5.30 6.93
N ALA A 116 -1.12 -5.14 7.75
CA ALA A 116 -0.70 -3.81 8.17
C ALA A 116 -0.09 -2.99 7.01
N SER A 117 0.41 -3.63 5.97
CA SER A 117 0.97 -2.94 4.79
C SER A 117 0.90 -3.81 3.54
N GLY A 118 1.16 -3.22 2.35
CA GLY A 118 1.33 -4.00 1.12
C GLY A 118 2.51 -4.99 1.20
N THR A 119 3.59 -4.63 1.90
CA THR A 119 4.73 -5.56 2.13
C THR A 119 4.33 -6.75 3.00
N GLU A 120 3.44 -6.53 3.96
CA GLU A 120 2.90 -7.62 4.78
C GLU A 120 1.88 -8.46 4.03
N ALA A 121 1.07 -7.84 3.17
CA ALA A 121 0.19 -8.57 2.25
C ALA A 121 0.98 -9.49 1.29
N GLU A 122 2.24 -9.13 0.95
CA GLU A 122 3.16 -10.00 0.22
C GLU A 122 3.53 -11.26 1.03
N LEU A 123 3.83 -11.12 2.34
CA LEU A 123 4.04 -12.30 3.20
C LEU A 123 2.80 -13.19 3.28
N VAL A 124 1.60 -12.58 3.32
CA VAL A 124 0.34 -13.33 3.28
C VAL A 124 0.19 -14.07 1.94
N ALA A 125 0.45 -13.39 0.81
CA ALA A 125 0.37 -14.01 -0.52
C ALA A 125 1.35 -15.18 -0.66
N LEU A 126 2.60 -15.00 -0.21
CA LEU A 126 3.61 -16.07 -0.20
C LEU A 126 3.18 -17.25 0.69
N CYS A 127 2.64 -16.98 1.89
CA CYS A 127 2.13 -18.01 2.80
C CYS A 127 1.04 -18.86 2.12
N LEU A 128 0.10 -18.21 1.45
CA LEU A 128 -0.99 -18.89 0.74
C LEU A 128 -0.46 -19.69 -0.46
N ALA A 129 0.50 -19.15 -1.20
CA ALA A 129 1.14 -19.86 -2.30
C ALA A 129 1.93 -21.09 -1.81
N LEU A 130 2.66 -20.97 -0.68
CA LEU A 130 3.36 -22.09 -0.05
C LEU A 130 2.39 -23.18 0.44
N SER A 131 1.20 -22.80 0.92
CA SER A 131 0.18 -23.78 1.31
C SER A 131 -0.36 -24.58 0.13
N LEU A 132 -0.37 -23.99 -1.08
CA LEU A 132 -0.79 -24.64 -2.31
C LEU A 132 0.34 -25.40 -3.01
N ALA A 133 1.59 -25.01 -2.76
CA ALA A 133 2.77 -25.65 -3.35
C ALA A 133 3.00 -27.05 -2.75
N ARG A 134 3.34 -28.01 -3.60
CA ARG A 134 3.74 -29.37 -3.19
C ARG A 134 5.26 -29.58 -3.19
N GLY A 135 6.03 -28.48 -3.32
CA GLY A 135 7.48 -28.50 -3.44
C GLY A 135 8.03 -27.07 -3.50
N PRO A 136 9.17 -26.85 -4.19
CA PRO A 136 9.78 -25.53 -4.32
C PRO A 136 8.81 -24.51 -4.91
N LEU A 137 9.01 -23.23 -4.57
CA LEU A 137 8.24 -22.10 -5.07
C LEU A 137 9.18 -21.07 -5.70
N VAL A 138 8.83 -20.57 -6.88
CA VAL A 138 9.45 -19.40 -7.49
C VAL A 138 8.48 -18.24 -7.39
N ASN A 139 8.89 -17.18 -6.66
CA ASN A 139 8.16 -15.93 -6.56
C ASN A 139 8.71 -14.94 -7.58
N ILE A 140 7.88 -14.52 -8.54
CA ILE A 140 8.26 -13.67 -9.68
C ILE A 140 7.72 -12.27 -9.42
N VAL A 141 8.59 -11.37 -8.95
CA VAL A 141 8.26 -9.99 -8.59
C VAL A 141 8.61 -9.04 -9.73
N VAL A 142 7.73 -8.09 -10.02
CA VAL A 142 7.89 -7.13 -11.10
C VAL A 142 8.36 -5.78 -10.58
N ALA A 143 9.39 -5.22 -11.21
CA ALA A 143 9.98 -3.90 -10.92
C ALA A 143 10.21 -3.65 -9.41
N PRO A 144 10.97 -4.49 -8.69
CA PRO A 144 11.16 -4.37 -7.24
C PRO A 144 11.71 -3.01 -6.80
N ALA A 145 12.52 -2.34 -7.63
CA ALA A 145 13.04 -1.00 -7.36
C ALA A 145 11.94 0.08 -7.34
N GLU A 146 10.86 -0.12 -8.07
CA GLU A 146 9.70 0.79 -8.15
C GLU A 146 8.52 0.35 -7.26
N THR A 147 8.71 -0.66 -6.40
CA THR A 147 7.74 -1.12 -5.39
C THR A 147 8.21 -0.78 -3.97
N GLY A 148 7.61 -1.37 -2.94
CA GLY A 148 8.04 -1.18 -1.55
C GLY A 148 9.45 -1.75 -1.32
N SER A 149 10.32 -1.03 -0.62
CA SER A 149 11.72 -1.46 -0.38
C SER A 149 11.83 -2.77 0.43
N GLY A 150 10.79 -3.18 1.14
CA GLY A 150 10.72 -4.45 1.86
C GLY A 150 10.17 -5.61 1.03
N VAL A 151 9.65 -5.36 -0.19
CA VAL A 151 9.00 -6.39 -1.01
C VAL A 151 9.94 -7.54 -1.38
N PRO A 152 11.21 -7.33 -1.80
CA PRO A 152 12.09 -8.45 -2.11
C PRO A 152 12.34 -9.39 -0.92
N ALA A 153 12.51 -8.84 0.29
CA ALA A 153 12.69 -9.65 1.50
C ALA A 153 11.40 -10.42 1.83
N ALA A 154 10.24 -9.76 1.82
CA ALA A 154 8.95 -10.39 2.06
C ALA A 154 8.65 -11.50 1.02
N ALA A 155 8.91 -11.22 -0.26
CA ALA A 155 8.74 -12.17 -1.36
C ALA A 155 9.68 -13.38 -1.27
N SER A 156 10.79 -13.25 -0.54
CA SER A 156 11.72 -14.33 -0.23
C SER A 156 11.39 -15.05 1.08
N GLY A 157 10.30 -14.66 1.78
CA GLY A 157 9.94 -15.22 3.08
C GLY A 157 10.86 -14.78 4.22
N GLN A 158 11.40 -13.56 4.14
CA GLN A 158 12.32 -12.99 5.12
C GLN A 158 11.68 -11.82 5.87
N HIS A 159 12.14 -11.60 7.09
CA HIS A 159 11.78 -10.40 7.85
C HIS A 159 12.32 -9.15 7.15
N PHE A 160 11.45 -8.26 6.70
CA PHE A 160 11.82 -7.07 5.94
C PHE A 160 12.21 -5.87 6.81
N LEU A 161 11.94 -5.92 8.13
CA LEU A 161 12.34 -4.94 9.15
C LEU A 161 12.71 -5.64 10.46
N GLY A 162 13.24 -4.88 11.42
CA GLY A 162 13.68 -5.40 12.72
C GLY A 162 12.53 -5.60 13.72
N ARG A 163 11.29 -5.26 13.33
CA ARG A 163 10.09 -5.47 14.15
C ARG A 163 8.90 -5.79 13.27
N ALA A 164 8.14 -6.78 13.70
CA ALA A 164 6.89 -7.18 13.08
C ALA A 164 5.70 -6.34 13.57
N SER A 165 4.60 -6.36 12.85
CA SER A 165 3.44 -5.47 13.06
C SER A 165 2.75 -5.67 14.42
N LEU A 166 2.82 -6.85 15.01
CA LEU A 166 2.28 -7.11 16.35
C LEU A 166 3.28 -6.87 17.48
N GLY A 167 4.39 -6.15 17.18
CA GLY A 167 5.32 -5.63 18.16
C GLY A 167 6.52 -6.54 18.48
N ALA A 168 6.57 -7.77 17.96
CA ALA A 168 7.70 -8.67 18.17
C ALA A 168 8.97 -8.13 17.51
N ALA A 169 10.09 -8.14 18.23
CA ALA A 169 11.41 -7.95 17.65
C ALA A 169 11.76 -9.18 16.80
N VAL A 170 12.22 -8.96 15.58
CA VAL A 170 12.53 -10.02 14.62
C VAL A 170 13.86 -9.72 13.91
N PRO A 171 14.62 -10.76 13.52
CA PRO A 171 15.92 -10.56 12.88
C PRO A 171 15.74 -10.21 11.40
N LYS A 172 15.92 -8.91 11.06
CA LYS A 172 15.81 -8.44 9.68
C LYS A 172 16.72 -9.23 8.74
N GLY A 173 16.14 -9.70 7.62
CA GLY A 173 16.84 -10.45 6.58
C GLY A 173 16.87 -11.96 6.81
N GLU A 174 16.52 -12.44 8.01
CA GLU A 174 16.38 -13.87 8.26
C GLU A 174 14.98 -14.37 7.81
N ARG A 175 14.88 -15.67 7.54
CA ARG A 175 13.61 -16.30 7.19
C ARG A 175 12.64 -16.29 8.36
N LEU A 176 11.35 -16.25 8.05
CA LEU A 176 10.33 -16.38 9.07
C LEU A 176 10.42 -17.79 9.72
N ALA A 177 10.30 -17.82 11.04
CA ALA A 177 10.27 -19.07 11.79
C ALA A 177 9.17 -20.00 11.25
N GLY A 178 9.54 -21.26 10.95
CA GLY A 178 8.67 -22.24 10.30
C GLY A 178 8.75 -22.24 8.76
N TRP A 179 9.55 -21.35 8.16
CA TRP A 179 9.89 -21.38 6.73
C TRP A 179 11.38 -21.63 6.45
N GLU A 180 12.14 -22.09 7.45
CA GLU A 180 13.58 -22.34 7.31
C GLU A 180 13.86 -23.31 6.15
N ASP A 181 13.06 -24.38 6.04
CA ASP A 181 13.18 -25.40 5.01
C ASP A 181 12.37 -25.11 3.75
N ALA A 182 11.61 -24.01 3.72
CA ALA A 182 10.82 -23.64 2.54
C ALA A 182 11.74 -23.23 1.39
N SER A 183 11.71 -23.97 0.29
CA SER A 183 12.47 -23.64 -0.90
C SER A 183 11.74 -22.54 -1.70
N VAL A 184 12.06 -21.28 -1.36
CA VAL A 184 11.56 -20.10 -2.06
C VAL A 184 12.70 -19.45 -2.84
N THR A 185 12.52 -19.34 -4.16
CA THR A 185 13.42 -18.59 -5.06
C THR A 185 12.74 -17.32 -5.51
N LEU A 186 13.42 -16.18 -5.44
CA LEU A 186 12.95 -14.90 -5.96
C LEU A 186 13.51 -14.72 -7.37
N GLU A 187 12.63 -14.54 -8.36
CA GLU A 187 12.96 -14.03 -9.69
C GLU A 187 12.38 -12.63 -9.86
N THR A 188 13.05 -11.77 -10.64
CA THR A 188 12.59 -10.40 -10.87
C THR A 188 12.47 -10.11 -12.36
N VAL A 189 11.42 -9.38 -12.72
CA VAL A 189 11.18 -8.90 -14.08
C VAL A 189 11.20 -7.37 -14.05
N GLU A 190 12.17 -6.76 -14.72
CA GLU A 190 12.32 -5.31 -14.73
C GLU A 190 11.49 -4.67 -15.83
N ILE A 191 10.86 -3.52 -15.54
CA ILE A 191 10.12 -2.71 -16.52
C ILE A 191 11.01 -1.69 -17.22
N ARG A 192 12.25 -1.54 -16.73
CA ARG A 192 13.23 -0.60 -17.30
C ARG A 192 14.55 -1.30 -17.59
N ALA A 193 15.22 -0.80 -18.62
CA ALA A 193 16.62 -1.10 -18.86
C ALA A 193 17.50 -0.42 -17.79
N PRO A 194 18.76 -0.85 -17.59
CA PRO A 194 19.68 -0.28 -16.58
C PRO A 194 19.85 1.25 -16.65
N GLY A 195 19.69 1.85 -17.85
CA GLY A 195 19.71 3.30 -18.04
C GLY A 195 18.44 4.05 -17.64
N GLY A 196 17.39 3.34 -17.22
CA GLY A 196 16.10 3.91 -16.80
C GLY A 196 15.07 4.04 -17.94
N ALA A 197 15.42 3.75 -19.19
CA ALA A 197 14.49 3.69 -20.32
C ALA A 197 13.48 2.56 -20.13
N LEU A 198 12.23 2.80 -20.52
CA LEU A 198 11.19 1.77 -20.48
C LEU A 198 11.51 0.64 -21.46
N ARG A 199 11.25 -0.58 -21.04
CA ARG A 199 11.28 -1.76 -21.89
C ARG A 199 9.96 -1.88 -22.65
N PRO A 200 9.98 -2.45 -23.87
CA PRO A 200 8.74 -2.80 -24.57
C PRO A 200 7.87 -3.73 -23.72
N GLN A 201 6.55 -3.49 -23.70
CA GLN A 201 5.61 -4.29 -22.91
C GLN A 201 5.67 -5.77 -23.27
N ALA A 202 5.81 -6.09 -24.57
CA ALA A 202 5.91 -7.46 -25.05
C ALA A 202 7.13 -8.21 -24.48
N ASP A 203 8.27 -7.51 -24.29
CA ASP A 203 9.48 -8.12 -23.73
C ASP A 203 9.32 -8.41 -22.23
N VAL A 204 8.66 -7.50 -21.49
CA VAL A 204 8.32 -7.68 -20.06
C VAL A 204 7.37 -8.86 -19.89
N ASP A 205 6.33 -8.93 -20.70
CA ASP A 205 5.34 -10.01 -20.67
C ASP A 205 5.99 -11.37 -21.02
N LEU A 206 6.79 -11.41 -22.09
CA LEU A 206 7.48 -12.62 -22.52
C LEU A 206 8.42 -13.16 -21.44
N GLU A 207 9.20 -12.29 -20.80
CA GLU A 207 10.12 -12.68 -19.73
C GLU A 207 9.37 -13.26 -18.52
N ALA A 208 8.27 -12.61 -18.09
CA ALA A 208 7.45 -13.11 -16.99
C ALA A 208 6.83 -14.47 -17.27
N MET A 209 6.31 -14.66 -18.49
CA MET A 209 5.75 -15.94 -18.94
C MET A 209 6.83 -17.03 -18.98
N GLN A 210 8.03 -16.72 -19.46
CA GLN A 210 9.17 -17.63 -19.49
C GLN A 210 9.64 -18.01 -18.09
N CYS A 211 9.71 -17.04 -17.14
CA CYS A 211 10.04 -17.32 -15.74
C CYS A 211 9.04 -18.32 -15.14
N ALA A 212 7.74 -18.07 -15.30
CA ALA A 212 6.70 -18.97 -14.81
C ALA A 212 6.78 -20.38 -15.45
N ALA A 213 6.99 -20.44 -16.77
CA ALA A 213 7.11 -21.71 -17.49
C ALA A 213 8.34 -22.51 -17.05
N ARG A 214 9.50 -21.86 -16.88
CA ARG A 214 10.74 -22.51 -16.36
C ARG A 214 10.52 -23.03 -14.94
N ALA A 215 9.92 -22.24 -14.06
CA ALA A 215 9.62 -22.63 -12.69
C ALA A 215 8.76 -23.92 -12.67
N VAL A 216 7.68 -23.95 -13.44
CA VAL A 216 6.77 -25.10 -13.49
C VAL A 216 7.44 -26.32 -14.12
N ALA A 217 8.22 -26.15 -15.21
CA ALA A 217 8.97 -27.22 -15.84
C ALA A 217 10.02 -27.85 -14.90
N ALA A 218 10.63 -27.04 -14.02
CA ALA A 218 11.55 -27.49 -12.98
C ALA A 218 10.86 -28.11 -11.75
N GLY A 219 9.55 -28.27 -11.77
CA GLY A 219 8.79 -28.85 -10.66
C GLY A 219 8.37 -27.86 -9.58
N SER A 220 8.63 -26.56 -9.71
CA SER A 220 8.27 -25.52 -8.74
C SER A 220 6.84 -25.01 -8.94
N PHE A 221 6.27 -24.42 -7.87
CA PHE A 221 5.05 -23.60 -7.95
C PHE A 221 5.42 -22.17 -8.33
N ALA A 222 4.72 -21.55 -9.26
CA ALA A 222 4.96 -20.18 -9.69
C ALA A 222 3.99 -19.21 -9.00
N LEU A 223 4.52 -18.21 -8.28
CA LEU A 223 3.77 -17.07 -7.80
C LEU A 223 4.15 -15.87 -8.66
N LEU A 224 3.24 -15.42 -9.54
CA LEU A 224 3.49 -14.33 -10.46
C LEU A 224 2.81 -13.05 -9.98
N HIS A 225 3.58 -11.95 -9.90
CA HIS A 225 3.04 -10.62 -9.62
C HIS A 225 2.73 -9.84 -10.90
N VAL A 226 1.57 -9.17 -10.90
CA VAL A 226 1.17 -8.16 -11.87
C VAL A 226 1.21 -6.81 -11.16
N LEU A 227 2.13 -5.95 -11.53
CA LEU A 227 2.19 -4.59 -10.96
C LEU A 227 1.20 -3.69 -11.69
N ASP A 228 0.12 -3.28 -11.00
CA ASP A 228 -0.89 -2.37 -11.55
C ASP A 228 -0.32 -0.96 -11.79
N ALA A 229 0.34 -0.42 -10.76
CA ALA A 229 1.02 0.86 -10.85
C ALA A 229 2.28 0.89 -9.98
N SER A 230 3.42 1.13 -10.60
CA SER A 230 4.70 1.34 -9.90
C SER A 230 4.73 2.69 -9.17
N LYS A 231 5.81 2.96 -8.44
CA LYS A 231 6.06 4.29 -7.84
C LYS A 231 6.14 5.42 -8.87
N THR A 232 6.38 5.13 -10.15
CA THR A 232 6.37 6.11 -11.24
C THR A 232 5.06 6.10 -12.04
N GLY A 233 4.07 5.33 -11.59
CA GLY A 233 2.76 5.22 -12.23
C GLY A 233 2.72 4.27 -13.42
N ARG A 234 3.77 3.48 -13.66
CA ARG A 234 3.86 2.54 -14.79
C ARG A 234 3.34 1.16 -14.39
N PRO A 235 2.57 0.50 -15.25
CA PRO A 235 2.22 -0.90 -15.06
C PRO A 235 3.45 -1.80 -15.31
N GLY A 236 3.38 -3.01 -14.76
CA GLY A 236 4.34 -4.08 -15.02
C GLY A 236 3.85 -5.06 -16.09
N VAL A 237 3.88 -6.36 -15.75
CA VAL A 237 3.35 -7.43 -16.60
C VAL A 237 1.88 -7.20 -16.91
N SER A 238 1.47 -7.45 -18.15
CA SER A 238 0.08 -7.28 -18.54
C SER A 238 -0.84 -8.35 -17.93
N ARG A 239 -2.09 -7.98 -17.69
CA ARG A 239 -3.11 -8.91 -17.21
C ARG A 239 -3.35 -10.05 -18.21
N ALA A 240 -3.19 -9.80 -19.51
CA ALA A 240 -3.31 -10.81 -20.55
C ALA A 240 -2.22 -11.89 -20.44
N ALA A 241 -0.95 -11.51 -20.26
CA ALA A 241 0.15 -12.44 -20.04
C ALA A 241 -0.04 -13.24 -18.74
N ALA A 242 -0.48 -12.61 -17.68
CA ALA A 242 -0.77 -13.27 -16.40
C ALA A 242 -1.94 -14.29 -16.52
N ALA A 243 -2.98 -13.94 -17.26
CA ALA A 243 -4.10 -14.85 -17.54
C ALA A 243 -3.64 -16.08 -18.33
N GLU A 244 -2.73 -15.90 -19.29
CA GLU A 244 -2.13 -16.99 -20.03
C GLU A 244 -1.30 -17.93 -19.16
N VAL A 245 -0.48 -17.36 -18.24
CA VAL A 245 0.28 -18.15 -17.25
C VAL A 245 -0.69 -18.97 -16.38
N LEU A 246 -1.75 -18.36 -15.85
CA LEU A 246 -2.70 -19.05 -15.00
C LEU A 246 -3.48 -20.12 -15.78
N ALA A 247 -3.87 -19.86 -17.03
CA ALA A 247 -4.57 -20.82 -17.86
C ALA A 247 -3.71 -22.06 -18.18
N ARG A 248 -2.42 -21.87 -18.45
CA ARG A 248 -1.47 -22.95 -18.77
C ARG A 248 -1.05 -23.76 -17.54
N HIS A 249 -1.02 -23.13 -16.36
CA HIS A 249 -0.41 -23.69 -15.14
C HIS A 249 -1.33 -23.64 -13.94
N ARG A 250 -2.66 -23.75 -14.13
CA ARG A 250 -3.72 -23.52 -13.13
C ARG A 250 -3.45 -24.15 -11.76
N ASP A 251 -2.95 -25.38 -11.71
CA ASP A 251 -2.70 -26.09 -10.44
C ASP A 251 -1.32 -25.79 -9.84
N ARG A 252 -0.45 -25.14 -10.59
CA ARG A 252 0.94 -24.91 -10.26
C ARG A 252 1.32 -23.42 -10.31
N ALA A 253 0.34 -22.55 -10.45
CA ALA A 253 0.54 -21.12 -10.43
C ALA A 253 -0.52 -20.42 -9.58
N MET A 254 -0.13 -19.27 -9.04
CA MET A 254 -0.98 -18.25 -8.45
C MET A 254 -0.57 -16.90 -9.01
N VAL A 255 -1.54 -16.08 -9.36
CA VAL A 255 -1.31 -14.71 -9.81
C VAL A 255 -1.78 -13.74 -8.75
N VAL A 256 -0.97 -12.72 -8.46
CA VAL A 256 -1.29 -11.63 -7.55
C VAL A 256 -1.13 -10.30 -8.26
N VAL A 257 -2.16 -9.49 -8.29
CA VAL A 257 -2.09 -8.10 -8.76
C VAL A 257 -1.66 -7.21 -7.61
N ASP A 258 -0.51 -6.56 -7.72
CA ASP A 258 -0.10 -5.49 -6.80
C ASP A 258 -0.77 -4.17 -7.23
N ALA A 259 -1.95 -3.91 -6.66
CA ALA A 259 -2.69 -2.67 -6.78
C ALA A 259 -2.50 -1.77 -5.54
N CYS A 260 -1.36 -1.84 -4.84
CA CYS A 260 -1.13 -1.08 -3.62
C CYS A 260 -1.16 0.45 -3.79
N GLN A 261 -1.01 0.98 -5.01
CA GLN A 261 -1.27 2.40 -5.28
C GLN A 261 -2.77 2.73 -5.33
N LEU A 262 -3.63 1.75 -5.56
CA LEU A 262 -5.09 1.82 -5.64
C LEU A 262 -5.59 2.92 -6.60
N ARG A 263 -4.96 3.03 -7.79
CA ARG A 263 -5.31 4.04 -8.80
C ARG A 263 -6.08 3.48 -9.99
N CYS A 264 -6.24 2.16 -10.04
CA CYS A 264 -7.12 1.51 -11.00
C CYS A 264 -8.60 1.67 -10.61
N PRO A 265 -9.53 1.68 -11.59
CA PRO A 265 -10.95 1.74 -11.30
C PRO A 265 -11.42 0.43 -10.63
N PRO A 266 -12.50 0.47 -9.80
CA PRO A 266 -13.04 -0.71 -9.13
C PRO A 266 -13.34 -1.88 -10.07
N ASP A 267 -13.79 -1.59 -11.29
CA ASP A 267 -14.05 -2.60 -12.33
C ASP A 267 -12.82 -3.38 -12.76
N ALA A 268 -11.62 -2.80 -12.66
CA ALA A 268 -10.38 -3.53 -12.95
C ALA A 268 -10.14 -4.60 -11.87
N ILE A 269 -10.27 -4.23 -10.59
CA ILE A 269 -10.13 -5.18 -9.47
C ILE A 269 -11.21 -6.27 -9.55
N ARG A 270 -12.45 -5.91 -9.91
CA ARG A 270 -13.53 -6.89 -10.10
C ARG A 270 -13.16 -7.90 -11.19
N ARG A 271 -12.62 -7.45 -12.34
CA ARG A 271 -12.15 -8.33 -13.42
C ARG A 271 -10.99 -9.21 -12.96
N ASP A 272 -10.00 -8.65 -12.29
CA ASP A 272 -8.86 -9.39 -11.76
C ASP A 272 -9.33 -10.56 -10.85
N LEU A 273 -10.27 -10.30 -9.94
CA LEU A 273 -10.87 -11.33 -9.08
C LEU A 273 -11.68 -12.35 -9.88
N ALA A 274 -12.41 -11.93 -10.92
CA ALA A 274 -13.17 -12.85 -11.79
C ALA A 274 -12.24 -13.75 -12.62
N ASP A 275 -11.09 -13.24 -13.05
CA ASP A 275 -10.05 -13.96 -13.77
C ASP A 275 -9.26 -14.94 -12.86
N GLY A 276 -9.54 -14.93 -11.55
CA GLY A 276 -8.92 -15.82 -10.57
C GLY A 276 -7.64 -15.26 -9.96
N PHE A 277 -7.33 -13.98 -10.15
CA PHE A 277 -6.18 -13.32 -9.54
C PHE A 277 -6.49 -12.87 -8.11
N ALA A 278 -5.55 -13.06 -7.20
CA ALA A 278 -5.57 -12.34 -5.93
C ALA A 278 -5.18 -10.88 -6.15
N VAL A 279 -5.64 -9.97 -5.31
CA VAL A 279 -5.33 -8.54 -5.45
C VAL A 279 -4.83 -7.96 -4.14
N MET A 280 -3.59 -7.49 -4.11
CA MET A 280 -3.07 -6.69 -3.00
C MET A 280 -3.46 -5.22 -3.18
N LEU A 281 -3.93 -4.59 -2.13
CA LEU A 281 -4.23 -3.16 -2.13
C LEU A 281 -3.91 -2.50 -0.79
N THR A 282 -3.84 -1.16 -0.78
CA THR A 282 -3.67 -0.41 0.46
C THR A 282 -4.65 0.76 0.56
N GLY A 283 -5.21 0.96 1.74
CA GLY A 283 -5.99 2.14 2.08
C GLY A 283 -5.16 3.36 2.49
N SER A 284 -3.84 3.19 2.64
CA SER A 284 -2.94 4.22 3.19
C SER A 284 -2.22 5.09 2.15
N LYS A 285 -2.51 4.90 0.86
CA LYS A 285 -1.91 5.69 -0.22
C LYS A 285 -2.96 6.58 -0.88
N PHE A 286 -3.34 6.29 -2.13
CA PHE A 286 -4.34 7.09 -2.86
C PHE A 286 -5.67 7.21 -2.11
N ALA A 287 -6.10 6.15 -1.42
CA ALA A 287 -7.30 6.18 -0.58
C ALA A 287 -7.25 7.20 0.56
N GLY A 288 -6.07 7.68 0.97
CA GLY A 288 -5.93 8.74 1.97
C GLY A 288 -6.19 8.33 3.42
N GLY A 289 -6.27 7.04 3.70
CA GLY A 289 -6.32 6.53 5.08
C GLY A 289 -4.95 6.68 5.78
N PRO A 290 -4.93 6.52 7.12
CA PRO A 290 -3.68 6.54 7.88
C PRO A 290 -2.68 5.50 7.36
N ALA A 291 -1.39 5.78 7.54
CA ALA A 291 -0.32 4.85 7.17
C ALA A 291 -0.56 3.46 7.76
N PHE A 292 -0.24 2.43 6.96
CA PHE A 292 -0.31 1.02 7.34
C PHE A 292 -1.72 0.42 7.42
N CYS A 293 -2.45 0.48 6.31
CA CYS A 293 -3.59 -0.41 6.08
C CYS A 293 -3.48 -1.04 4.69
N GLY A 294 -3.33 -2.33 4.65
CA GLY A 294 -3.24 -3.18 3.47
C GLY A 294 -4.27 -4.30 3.52
N ALA A 295 -4.52 -4.94 2.38
CA ALA A 295 -5.33 -6.14 2.29
C ALA A 295 -4.91 -6.98 1.08
N LEU A 296 -5.17 -8.29 1.18
CA LEU A 296 -5.13 -9.23 0.08
C LEU A 296 -6.56 -9.73 -0.17
N LEU A 297 -7.10 -9.40 -1.35
CA LEU A 297 -8.38 -9.90 -1.80
C LEU A 297 -8.17 -11.24 -2.51
N LEU A 298 -9.00 -12.22 -2.21
CA LEU A 298 -8.90 -13.57 -2.72
C LEU A 298 -10.16 -13.92 -3.52
N PRO A 299 -10.05 -14.35 -4.78
CA PRO A 299 -11.18 -14.80 -5.56
C PRO A 299 -11.78 -16.10 -4.98
N ALA A 300 -13.07 -16.31 -5.18
CA ALA A 300 -13.81 -17.45 -4.62
C ALA A 300 -13.17 -18.82 -4.90
N ALA A 301 -12.64 -19.01 -6.13
CA ALA A 301 -11.97 -20.26 -6.52
C ALA A 301 -10.69 -20.50 -5.70
N LEU A 302 -9.91 -19.45 -5.47
CA LEU A 302 -8.67 -19.52 -4.69
C LEU A 302 -8.98 -19.77 -3.20
N VAL A 303 -10.02 -19.13 -2.66
CA VAL A 303 -10.51 -19.37 -1.27
C VAL A 303 -10.81 -20.85 -1.06
N GLY A 304 -11.50 -21.49 -2.01
CA GLY A 304 -11.81 -22.93 -1.92
C GLY A 304 -10.54 -23.80 -1.90
N ARG A 305 -9.55 -23.48 -2.75
CA ARG A 305 -8.27 -24.20 -2.80
C ARG A 305 -7.49 -24.04 -1.49
N ILE A 306 -7.40 -22.82 -0.95
CA ILE A 306 -6.69 -22.52 0.30
C ILE A 306 -7.36 -23.21 1.49
N ALA A 307 -8.69 -23.18 1.58
CA ALA A 307 -9.43 -23.82 2.66
C ALA A 307 -9.21 -25.34 2.72
N ALA A 308 -8.90 -25.97 1.59
CA ALA A 308 -8.55 -27.38 1.49
C ALA A 308 -7.05 -27.68 1.60
N ALA A 309 -6.21 -26.64 1.72
CA ALA A 309 -4.75 -26.74 1.74
C ALA A 309 -4.21 -27.04 3.15
N ARG A 310 -2.87 -27.18 3.25
CA ARG A 310 -2.19 -27.36 4.54
C ARG A 310 -2.22 -26.06 5.35
N PRO A 311 -2.31 -26.13 6.69
CA PRO A 311 -2.18 -24.95 7.55
C PRO A 311 -0.88 -24.19 7.31
N CYS A 312 -0.95 -22.85 7.26
CA CYS A 312 0.20 -22.00 6.94
C CYS A 312 0.40 -20.82 7.89
N GLY A 313 -0.43 -20.67 8.93
CA GLY A 313 -0.50 -19.45 9.73
C GLY A 313 0.66 -19.22 10.70
N ALA A 314 1.29 -20.25 11.23
CA ALA A 314 2.31 -20.14 12.28
C ALA A 314 3.45 -19.15 11.96
N PRO A 315 4.05 -19.15 10.75
CA PRO A 315 5.11 -18.18 10.39
C PRO A 315 4.65 -16.73 10.38
N LEU A 316 3.35 -16.47 10.23
CA LEU A 316 2.76 -15.14 10.24
C LEU A 316 2.38 -14.63 11.64
N ALA A 317 2.54 -15.43 12.70
CA ALA A 317 2.17 -15.04 14.07
C ALA A 317 2.73 -13.68 14.53
N PRO A 318 3.94 -13.24 14.15
CA PRO A 318 4.44 -11.90 14.51
C PRO A 318 3.75 -10.76 13.75
N TYR A 319 3.11 -11.04 12.61
CA TYR A 319 2.58 -10.07 11.67
C TYR A 319 1.06 -9.96 11.66
N SER A 320 0.34 -11.07 11.84
CA SER A 320 -1.08 -11.16 11.59
C SER A 320 -1.84 -11.64 12.81
N ALA A 321 -2.98 -11.00 13.10
CA ALA A 321 -3.90 -11.39 14.15
C ALA A 321 -5.03 -12.29 13.58
N GLU A 322 -5.71 -13.04 14.46
CA GLU A 322 -6.76 -13.97 14.06
C GLU A 322 -7.90 -13.26 13.32
N LEU A 323 -8.35 -12.08 13.80
CA LEU A 323 -9.42 -11.32 13.17
C LEU A 323 -9.02 -10.60 11.89
N ASP A 324 -7.74 -10.55 11.52
CA ASP A 324 -7.30 -10.07 10.21
C ASP A 324 -7.77 -11.00 9.08
N TRP A 325 -8.09 -12.26 9.41
CA TRP A 325 -8.52 -13.29 8.48
C TRP A 325 -10.04 -13.49 8.48
N PRO A 326 -10.63 -13.79 7.31
CA PRO A 326 -12.05 -14.13 7.22
C PRO A 326 -12.33 -15.50 7.86
N ARG A 327 -13.53 -15.68 8.40
CA ARG A 327 -13.93 -16.91 9.13
C ARG A 327 -13.65 -18.18 8.34
N ARG A 328 -13.88 -18.18 7.03
CA ARG A 328 -13.67 -19.35 6.15
C ARG A 328 -12.22 -19.82 6.07
N LEU A 329 -11.25 -18.93 6.30
CA LEU A 329 -9.82 -19.25 6.21
C LEU A 329 -9.16 -19.44 7.58
N ARG A 330 -9.82 -19.10 8.69
CA ARG A 330 -9.24 -19.25 10.04
C ARG A 330 -8.88 -20.69 10.36
N GLN A 331 -9.64 -21.68 9.87
CA GLN A 331 -9.32 -23.09 10.06
C GLN A 331 -8.01 -23.50 9.37
N ALA A 332 -7.69 -22.89 8.21
CA ALA A 332 -6.43 -23.11 7.51
C ALA A 332 -5.21 -22.55 8.26
N LEU A 333 -5.41 -21.71 9.28
CA LEU A 333 -4.34 -21.15 10.12
C LEU A 333 -3.92 -22.08 11.25
N ALA A 334 -4.71 -23.12 11.55
CA ALA A 334 -4.45 -24.18 12.55
C ALA A 334 -3.95 -23.66 13.91
N GLY A 335 -4.53 -22.56 14.43
CA GLY A 335 -4.19 -22.02 15.75
C GLY A 335 -2.79 -21.38 15.83
N GLY A 336 -2.12 -21.12 14.69
CA GLY A 336 -0.78 -20.53 14.67
C GLY A 336 -0.69 -19.05 15.01
N LEU A 337 -1.83 -18.34 15.13
CA LEU A 337 -1.87 -16.91 15.44
C LEU A 337 -2.14 -16.67 16.93
N ALA A 338 -1.23 -15.98 17.61
CA ALA A 338 -1.30 -15.76 19.05
C ALA A 338 -2.16 -14.55 19.46
N HIS A 339 -2.35 -13.59 18.55
CA HIS A 339 -3.09 -12.36 18.82
C HIS A 339 -4.52 -12.44 18.28
N PRO A 340 -5.55 -12.09 19.06
CA PRO A 340 -6.94 -12.18 18.60
C PRO A 340 -7.27 -11.10 17.57
N ALA A 341 -6.80 -9.86 17.75
CA ALA A 341 -7.14 -8.72 16.88
C ALA A 341 -6.04 -7.67 16.82
N ASN A 342 -5.89 -7.02 15.67
CA ASN A 342 -5.09 -5.82 15.47
C ASN A 342 -6.02 -4.60 15.42
N LEU A 343 -6.40 -4.04 16.58
CA LEU A 343 -7.35 -2.92 16.67
C LEU A 343 -6.88 -1.69 15.89
N GLY A 344 -5.56 -1.40 15.94
CA GLY A 344 -5.00 -0.29 15.19
C GLY A 344 -5.19 -0.44 13.68
N LEU A 345 -5.02 -1.65 13.12
CA LEU A 345 -5.30 -1.96 11.72
C LEU A 345 -6.79 -1.77 11.39
N GLY A 346 -7.68 -2.26 12.25
CA GLY A 346 -9.13 -2.09 12.07
C GLY A 346 -9.55 -0.62 12.02
N LEU A 347 -9.02 0.22 12.93
CA LEU A 347 -9.29 1.67 12.93
C LEU A 347 -8.73 2.37 11.68
N ARG A 348 -7.53 2.01 11.23
CA ARG A 348 -6.95 2.55 9.99
C ARG A 348 -7.79 2.16 8.76
N TRP A 349 -8.28 0.92 8.69
CA TRP A 349 -9.21 0.52 7.64
C TRP A 349 -10.56 1.23 7.73
N THR A 350 -11.07 1.49 8.94
CA THR A 350 -12.30 2.28 9.12
C THR A 350 -12.14 3.67 8.52
N ALA A 351 -11.02 4.35 8.83
CA ALA A 351 -10.71 5.65 8.27
C ALA A 351 -10.55 5.61 6.73
N ALA A 352 -9.82 4.63 6.20
CA ALA A 352 -9.61 4.48 4.76
C ALA A 352 -10.91 4.21 4.00
N LEU A 353 -11.78 3.35 4.52
CA LEU A 353 -13.08 3.03 3.91
C LEU A 353 -13.99 4.26 3.86
N ALA A 354 -13.98 5.10 4.89
CA ALA A 354 -14.75 6.35 4.86
C ALA A 354 -14.32 7.27 3.71
N GLU A 355 -13.02 7.32 3.39
CA GLU A 355 -12.52 8.10 2.27
C GLU A 355 -12.79 7.45 0.91
N ILE A 356 -12.65 6.14 0.80
CA ILE A 356 -12.94 5.40 -0.44
C ILE A 356 -14.44 5.54 -0.77
N GLU A 357 -15.31 5.36 0.21
CA GLU A 357 -16.76 5.49 0.03
C GLU A 357 -17.18 6.92 -0.36
N ALA A 358 -16.57 7.94 0.24
CA ALA A 358 -16.81 9.33 -0.13
C ALA A 358 -16.36 9.64 -1.56
N PHE A 359 -15.19 9.12 -1.95
CA PHE A 359 -14.69 9.25 -3.32
C PHE A 359 -15.58 8.51 -4.32
N GLU A 360 -16.01 7.28 -4.03
CA GLU A 360 -16.89 6.49 -4.90
C GLU A 360 -18.31 7.09 -5.01
N ALA A 361 -18.77 7.85 -4.02
CA ALA A 361 -20.03 8.59 -4.09
C ALA A 361 -19.99 9.73 -5.13
N VAL A 362 -18.80 10.24 -5.49
CA VAL A 362 -18.67 11.22 -6.59
C VAL A 362 -18.87 10.49 -7.92
N PRO A 363 -19.72 11.01 -8.84
CA PRO A 363 -19.95 10.37 -10.15
C PRO A 363 -18.65 10.08 -10.90
N ALA A 364 -18.53 8.89 -11.49
CA ALA A 364 -17.28 8.41 -12.12
C ALA A 364 -16.70 9.37 -13.17
N ALA A 365 -17.57 9.97 -14.02
CA ALA A 365 -17.15 10.96 -15.01
C ALA A 365 -16.55 12.21 -14.35
N ARG A 366 -17.10 12.65 -13.20
CA ARG A 366 -16.58 13.80 -12.45
C ARG A 366 -15.24 13.48 -11.79
N ARG A 367 -15.10 12.28 -11.20
CA ARG A 367 -13.81 11.81 -10.67
C ARG A 367 -12.71 11.80 -11.74
N ALA A 368 -13.02 11.23 -12.91
CA ALA A 368 -12.11 11.19 -14.05
C ALA A 368 -11.72 12.60 -14.52
N ALA A 369 -12.69 13.52 -14.63
CA ALA A 369 -12.44 14.90 -15.01
C ALA A 369 -11.55 15.65 -14.00
N LEU A 370 -11.78 15.46 -12.69
CA LEU A 370 -10.97 16.08 -11.63
C LEU A 370 -9.53 15.54 -11.62
N LEU A 371 -9.36 14.22 -11.78
CA LEU A 371 -8.03 13.60 -11.87
C LEU A 371 -7.28 14.06 -13.14
N ALA A 372 -7.94 14.12 -14.28
CA ALA A 372 -7.36 14.67 -15.51
C ALA A 372 -7.02 16.16 -15.37
N GLY A 373 -7.85 16.93 -14.67
CA GLY A 373 -7.58 18.32 -14.30
C GLY A 373 -6.32 18.44 -13.44
N PHE A 374 -6.19 17.59 -12.42
CA PHE A 374 -4.99 17.53 -11.57
C PHE A 374 -3.74 17.24 -12.40
N ASP A 375 -3.77 16.19 -13.23
CA ASP A 375 -2.64 15.78 -14.05
C ASP A 375 -2.21 16.91 -15.01
N ARG A 376 -3.17 17.60 -15.62
CA ARG A 376 -2.91 18.75 -16.49
C ARG A 376 -2.31 19.90 -15.69
N ALA A 377 -2.91 20.31 -14.58
CA ALA A 377 -2.45 21.42 -13.76
C ALA A 377 -1.01 21.22 -13.23
N VAL A 378 -0.65 19.99 -12.85
CA VAL A 378 0.73 19.66 -12.44
C VAL A 378 1.69 19.72 -13.63
N ARG A 379 1.33 19.17 -14.79
CA ARG A 379 2.19 19.18 -15.99
C ARG A 379 2.42 20.60 -16.52
N GLU A 380 1.43 21.46 -16.49
CA GLU A 380 1.55 22.87 -16.87
C GLU A 380 2.57 23.60 -15.99
N ARG A 381 2.55 23.37 -14.68
CA ARG A 381 3.51 23.96 -13.73
C ARG A 381 4.92 23.40 -13.91
N ILE A 382 5.06 22.10 -14.21
CA ILE A 382 6.36 21.52 -14.56
C ILE A 382 6.91 22.16 -15.85
N ALA A 383 6.08 22.33 -16.87
CA ALA A 383 6.50 22.91 -18.13
C ALA A 383 6.89 24.41 -18.01
N ALA A 384 6.28 25.11 -17.06
CA ALA A 384 6.58 26.52 -16.78
C ALA A 384 7.87 26.72 -15.95
N ASP A 385 8.40 25.68 -15.32
CA ASP A 385 9.58 25.76 -14.45
C ASP A 385 10.80 25.07 -15.10
N PRO A 386 11.81 25.82 -15.59
CA PRO A 386 12.98 25.24 -16.25
C PRO A 386 13.86 24.36 -15.34
N GLY A 387 13.68 24.46 -14.02
CA GLY A 387 14.35 23.61 -13.03
C GLY A 387 13.70 22.24 -12.85
N LEU A 388 12.59 21.96 -13.54
CA LEU A 388 11.85 20.71 -13.47
C LEU A 388 11.75 20.05 -14.85
N ALA A 389 11.67 18.73 -14.88
CA ALA A 389 11.44 17.97 -16.10
C ALA A 389 10.50 16.79 -15.83
N PRO A 390 9.55 16.51 -16.74
CA PRO A 390 8.71 15.33 -16.63
C PRO A 390 9.56 14.06 -16.83
N ILE A 391 9.10 12.96 -16.27
CA ILE A 391 9.62 11.63 -16.63
C ILE A 391 8.87 11.17 -17.88
N ASP A 392 9.61 10.63 -18.86
CA ASP A 392 8.99 9.92 -19.97
C ASP A 392 8.28 8.66 -19.40
N CYS A 393 6.97 8.68 -19.50
CA CYS A 393 6.13 7.60 -19.06
C CYS A 393 5.60 6.75 -20.23
N GLY A 394 6.06 7.02 -21.47
CA GLY A 394 5.61 6.29 -22.68
C GLY A 394 4.10 6.42 -22.97
N ALA A 395 3.64 5.84 -24.06
CA ALA A 395 2.26 5.94 -24.54
C ALA A 395 1.23 5.09 -23.75
N ALA A 396 1.67 4.11 -22.96
CA ALA A 396 0.79 3.14 -22.32
C ALA A 396 0.07 3.62 -21.04
N GLY A 397 -0.04 4.93 -20.86
CA GLY A 397 -0.76 5.53 -19.72
C GLY A 397 0.06 5.55 -18.43
N VAL A 398 -0.20 6.56 -17.62
CA VAL A 398 0.33 6.71 -16.25
C VAL A 398 -0.84 6.57 -15.30
N ALA A 399 -0.63 5.98 -14.14
CA ALA A 399 -1.65 5.92 -13.11
C ALA A 399 -2.16 7.34 -12.79
N PRO A 400 -3.47 7.62 -12.83
CA PRO A 400 -4.03 8.95 -12.69
C PRO A 400 -3.67 9.56 -11.34
N GLY A 401 -3.39 10.86 -11.34
CA GLY A 401 -3.06 11.61 -10.14
C GLY A 401 -1.70 11.25 -9.52
N LEU A 402 -0.77 10.66 -10.28
CA LEU A 402 0.60 10.36 -9.83
C LEU A 402 1.60 10.88 -10.88
N ILE A 403 2.24 12.01 -10.62
CA ILE A 403 3.15 12.66 -11.55
C ILE A 403 4.57 12.66 -10.98
N PRO A 404 5.49 11.83 -11.52
CA PRO A 404 6.88 11.86 -11.14
C PRO A 404 7.62 13.00 -11.87
N VAL A 405 8.54 13.65 -11.16
CA VAL A 405 9.23 14.87 -11.62
C VAL A 405 10.72 14.77 -11.33
N PHE A 406 11.56 15.03 -12.33
CA PHE A 406 13.00 15.21 -12.17
C PHE A 406 13.37 16.67 -11.94
N HIS A 407 14.50 16.88 -11.26
CA HIS A 407 15.21 18.16 -11.23
C HIS A 407 16.24 18.24 -12.36
N THR A 408 16.39 19.43 -12.98
CA THR A 408 17.33 19.65 -14.08
C THR A 408 18.68 20.22 -13.64
N GLY A 409 18.73 20.96 -12.54
CA GLY A 409 19.87 21.74 -12.08
C GLY A 409 20.85 21.05 -11.13
N GLY A 410 20.92 19.71 -11.08
CA GLY A 410 21.87 19.01 -10.20
C GLY A 410 21.50 19.04 -8.71
N HIS A 411 20.33 19.53 -8.35
CA HIS A 411 19.84 19.56 -6.99
C HIS A 411 19.59 18.15 -6.45
N ASP A 412 19.93 17.93 -5.18
CA ASP A 412 19.60 16.67 -4.49
C ASP A 412 18.10 16.60 -4.19
N PRO A 413 17.34 15.68 -4.81
CA PRO A 413 15.90 15.54 -4.59
C PRO A 413 15.54 15.25 -3.13
N ARG A 414 16.43 14.63 -2.38
CA ARG A 414 16.19 14.32 -0.98
C ARG A 414 16.22 15.59 -0.11
N ARG A 415 17.21 16.46 -0.33
CA ARG A 415 17.28 17.75 0.39
C ARG A 415 16.08 18.64 0.09
N ILE A 416 15.66 18.68 -1.19
CA ILE A 416 14.45 19.43 -1.57
C ILE A 416 13.21 18.84 -0.90
N TYR A 417 13.07 17.53 -0.89
CA TYR A 417 11.97 16.84 -0.22
C TYR A 417 11.89 17.18 1.28
N GLU A 418 13.03 17.17 1.96
CA GLU A 418 13.15 17.51 3.39
C GLU A 418 12.85 19.01 3.62
N ALA A 419 13.42 19.90 2.84
CA ALA A 419 13.19 21.36 2.95
C ALA A 419 11.72 21.77 2.72
N LEU A 420 11.04 21.13 1.77
CA LEU A 420 9.60 21.33 1.54
C LEU A 420 8.78 20.87 2.74
N ALA A 421 9.10 19.71 3.29
CA ALA A 421 8.40 19.13 4.43
C ALA A 421 8.60 19.95 5.74
N GLU A 422 9.72 20.66 5.86
CA GLU A 422 10.02 21.55 6.97
C GLU A 422 9.34 22.94 6.85
N GLY A 423 8.87 23.32 5.65
CA GLY A 423 8.28 24.63 5.42
C GLY A 423 9.31 25.77 5.52
N GLN A 424 10.49 25.59 4.93
CA GLN A 424 11.57 26.57 5.02
C GLN A 424 11.14 27.98 4.58
N GLY A 425 11.69 29.01 5.23
CA GLY A 425 11.37 30.40 4.96
C GLY A 425 9.99 30.85 5.47
N GLY A 426 9.42 30.16 6.48
CA GLY A 426 8.11 30.51 7.05
C GLY A 426 6.94 30.14 6.13
N ARG A 427 7.20 29.30 5.13
CA ARG A 427 6.16 28.78 4.23
C ARG A 427 5.43 27.61 4.87
N ARG A 428 4.25 27.33 4.36
CA ARG A 428 3.44 26.17 4.74
C ARG A 428 4.18 24.89 4.39
N PRO A 429 4.30 23.90 5.31
CA PRO A 429 4.92 22.60 4.99
C PRO A 429 4.23 21.92 3.82
N CYS A 430 5.03 21.41 2.87
CA CYS A 430 4.55 20.76 1.66
C CYS A 430 5.14 19.36 1.55
N HIS A 431 4.29 18.35 1.57
CA HIS A 431 4.69 16.95 1.54
C HIS A 431 4.48 16.35 0.14
N LEU A 432 5.54 15.94 -0.51
CA LEU A 432 5.53 15.23 -1.79
C LEU A 432 5.73 13.72 -1.59
N GLY A 433 5.53 12.92 -2.64
CA GLY A 433 5.96 11.52 -2.63
C GLY A 433 7.48 11.42 -2.53
N GLN A 434 8.00 10.52 -1.67
CA GLN A 434 9.43 10.32 -1.44
C GLN A 434 10.20 10.12 -2.76
N PRO A 435 11.49 10.49 -2.82
CA PRO A 435 12.32 10.24 -4.00
C PRO A 435 12.29 8.78 -4.43
N VAL A 436 12.16 8.54 -5.74
CA VAL A 436 12.23 7.22 -6.37
C VAL A 436 13.31 7.24 -7.46
N LEU A 437 14.15 6.20 -7.48
CA LEU A 437 15.18 6.07 -8.50
C LEU A 437 14.57 5.61 -9.83
N VAL A 438 14.96 6.29 -10.90
CA VAL A 438 14.68 5.93 -12.30
C VAL A 438 16.02 5.97 -13.05
N GLY A 439 16.60 4.82 -13.29
CA GLY A 439 17.98 4.71 -13.69
C GLY A 439 18.92 5.29 -12.62
N ARG A 440 19.68 6.34 -12.98
CA ARG A 440 20.61 7.03 -12.06
C ARG A 440 20.05 8.31 -11.45
N ARG A 441 18.82 8.70 -11.80
CA ARG A 441 18.20 9.95 -11.34
C ARG A 441 17.09 9.63 -10.33
N ALA A 442 16.98 10.46 -9.31
CA ALA A 442 15.86 10.37 -8.38
C ALA A 442 14.77 11.38 -8.76
N ALA A 443 13.51 10.94 -8.73
CA ALA A 443 12.35 11.78 -8.99
C ALA A 443 11.54 11.98 -7.72
N LEU A 444 11.00 13.17 -7.49
CA LEU A 444 9.90 13.43 -6.57
C LEU A 444 8.56 13.13 -7.25
N ARG A 445 7.50 13.03 -6.49
CA ARG A 445 6.16 12.73 -7.03
C ARG A 445 5.12 13.67 -6.45
N VAL A 446 4.36 14.31 -7.34
CA VAL A 446 3.17 15.09 -6.96
C VAL A 446 1.95 14.20 -7.12
N CYS A 447 1.23 13.95 -6.04
CA CYS A 447 0.20 12.91 -6.02
C CYS A 447 -1.12 13.43 -5.48
N ALA A 448 -2.21 13.25 -6.24
CA ALA A 448 -3.57 13.41 -5.75
C ALA A 448 -3.94 12.28 -4.77
N SER A 449 -4.94 12.52 -3.94
CA SER A 449 -5.56 11.52 -3.05
C SER A 449 -7.09 11.51 -3.21
N MET A 450 -7.74 10.42 -2.80
CA MET A 450 -9.21 10.33 -2.82
C MET A 450 -9.88 11.43 -2.00
N PRO A 451 -9.43 11.74 -0.74
CA PRO A 451 -9.98 12.88 0.01
C PRO A 451 -9.86 14.21 -0.74
N MET A 452 -8.70 14.49 -1.37
CA MET A 452 -8.50 15.70 -2.16
C MET A 452 -9.50 15.81 -3.33
N ILE A 453 -9.72 14.70 -4.05
CA ILE A 453 -10.66 14.68 -5.19
C ILE A 453 -12.11 14.78 -4.72
N ALA A 454 -12.46 14.12 -3.61
CA ALA A 454 -13.80 14.25 -3.02
C ALA A 454 -14.07 15.68 -2.55
N ASP A 455 -13.13 16.33 -1.86
CA ASP A 455 -13.21 17.73 -1.45
C ASP A 455 -13.33 18.69 -2.66
N ALA A 456 -12.54 18.46 -3.70
CA ALA A 456 -12.64 19.24 -4.95
C ALA A 456 -13.97 19.04 -5.68
N ALA A 457 -14.60 17.89 -5.54
CA ALA A 457 -15.94 17.66 -6.09
C ALA A 457 -17.02 18.47 -5.36
N GLU A 458 -16.85 18.70 -4.06
CA GLU A 458 -17.78 19.50 -3.24
C GLU A 458 -17.50 21.00 -3.36
N ARG A 459 -16.24 21.42 -3.25
CA ARG A 459 -15.82 22.83 -3.09
C ARG A 459 -15.36 23.48 -4.39
N GLY A 460 -15.21 22.72 -5.47
CA GLY A 460 -14.66 23.17 -6.75
C GLY A 460 -13.16 22.91 -6.87
N PHE A 461 -12.69 22.77 -8.13
CA PHE A 461 -11.29 22.41 -8.43
C PHE A 461 -10.28 23.51 -8.05
N ALA A 462 -10.70 24.77 -7.93
CA ALA A 462 -9.86 25.90 -7.55
C ALA A 462 -9.11 25.69 -6.22
N VAL A 463 -9.65 24.89 -5.28
CA VAL A 463 -8.96 24.57 -4.02
C VAL A 463 -7.66 23.76 -4.26
N VAL A 464 -7.68 22.90 -5.27
CA VAL A 464 -6.51 22.11 -5.68
C VAL A 464 -5.50 22.97 -6.42
N GLU A 465 -5.97 23.85 -7.32
CA GLU A 465 -5.10 24.78 -8.07
C GLU A 465 -4.34 25.70 -7.11
N THR A 466 -5.05 26.32 -6.15
CA THR A 466 -4.41 27.16 -5.13
C THR A 466 -3.33 26.39 -4.34
N ALA A 467 -3.64 25.16 -3.91
CA ALA A 467 -2.68 24.33 -3.19
C ALA A 467 -1.46 23.94 -4.06
N LEU A 468 -1.67 23.69 -5.35
CA LEU A 468 -0.58 23.43 -6.30
C LEU A 468 0.29 24.67 -6.50
N ASP A 469 -0.29 25.88 -6.60
CA ASP A 469 0.45 27.14 -6.71
C ASP A 469 1.37 27.33 -5.50
N GLU A 470 0.87 27.11 -4.28
CA GLU A 470 1.66 27.19 -3.06
C GLU A 470 2.82 26.17 -3.07
N VAL A 471 2.58 24.92 -3.46
CA VAL A 471 3.61 23.86 -3.51
C VAL A 471 4.69 24.20 -4.53
N PHE A 472 4.33 24.60 -5.75
CA PHE A 472 5.31 24.91 -6.78
C PHE A 472 6.09 26.20 -6.46
N ALA A 473 5.47 27.21 -5.84
CA ALA A 473 6.15 28.39 -5.33
C ALA A 473 7.15 28.04 -4.20
N ALA A 474 6.76 27.15 -3.27
CA ALA A 474 7.68 26.65 -2.25
C ALA A 474 8.83 25.85 -2.87
N TRP A 475 8.52 25.00 -3.87
CA TRP A 475 9.51 24.17 -4.58
C TRP A 475 10.55 25.02 -5.32
N THR A 476 10.14 26.09 -5.98
CA THR A 476 11.05 27.04 -6.62
C THR A 476 11.95 27.73 -5.59
N ALA A 477 11.39 28.15 -4.46
CA ALA A 477 12.15 28.85 -3.41
C ALA A 477 13.21 27.98 -2.72
N VAL A 478 12.97 26.69 -2.49
CA VAL A 478 13.97 25.79 -1.87
C VAL A 478 15.09 25.37 -2.85
N ARG A 479 14.97 25.69 -4.13
CA ARG A 479 16.01 25.47 -5.16
C ARG A 479 16.82 26.75 -5.46
N ALA A 480 16.31 27.93 -5.10
CA ALA A 480 17.01 29.20 -5.25
C ALA A 480 18.11 29.34 -4.18
#